data_7c53d5c435819420fe047b7ec20b0945
#
_entry.id   7c53d5c435819420fe047b7ec20b0945
#
_cell.length_a   1.000
_cell.length_b   1.000
_cell.length_c   1.000
_cell.angle_alpha   90.00
_cell.angle_beta   90.00
_cell.angle_gamma   90.00
#
_symmetry.space_group_name_H-M   'P 1'
#
loop_
_entity.id
_entity.type
_entity.pdbx_description
1 polymer ?
#
loop_
_entity_poly.entity_id
_entity_poly.type
_entity_poly.pdbx_seq_one_letter_code
_entity_poly.pdbx_strand_id
1 'polypeptide(L)'
;MNGNHKQALSGVTLAAIGVVYGDIGTSPLYTLRECLSGQFGFGVEPASILGFLSLIFWLLILVVSVKYLSFVMRADNAGEGGILTLMSLATRNTPAKWTPLLIILGLIGGSFFYGEVVITPAMSVMSAIEGLNIAAPSLDPYIVPLSVLVLTLLFAIQKHGTATVGKLFAPIMLTWFITLAVLGLNSIFQHPEVLGALNPVWALRFFAKYQTASFFALGAVVLAITGVEALYADMGHFGKSPIRRAWFMVVLPSLVLNYFGQGALLLAHPEAITNPFFLLAPKWALLPLLLLATLATVIVSQAVISGVFSLTRQAVRLGYLSPIRIVHTSEQESGQIYIPVINWMLYISVVIVIMSFEHSSNLAAAYGIAVTGTMVLTSILSCSVARHSWHWNKYLVAALFIALLAIDVPLFAANLAKIFSGGWLPLTLGAVMFTVMTSWKSERFQLIRRLNEHGNSLEPMIASLEKSPPTRVAGTAVYMSRVVNVIPHALLHNLKHNKVLHERIILLTLRVEEVPYVHNVRRVCIEQLSPTFWRVVASYGWRETPNVEEIFHRCNAEGLSCRMMETSFFMAHESLIMKERPWYLYLRGKLFMLLQRNALRAPDQFEIPPNRVIELGSQVDI
;
A
#
# COMPACT_ATOMS: atom_id res chain seq x y z
N MET A 1 1.95 28.68 22.85
CA MET A 1 2.06 27.43 22.09
C MET A 1 0.91 27.18 21.08
N ASN A 2 -0.20 27.93 21.08
CA ASN A 2 -1.36 27.64 20.21
C ASN A 2 -1.30 28.19 18.77
N GLY A 3 -0.44 29.13 18.46
CA GLY A 3 -0.36 29.73 17.10
C GLY A 3 0.40 28.87 16.09
N ASN A 4 1.52 28.29 16.48
CA ASN A 4 2.35 27.44 15.62
C ASN A 4 1.66 26.11 15.25
N HIS A 5 0.81 25.57 16.13
CA HIS A 5 0.04 24.35 15.84
C HIS A 5 -1.06 24.55 14.79
N LYS A 6 -1.69 25.74 14.71
CA LYS A 6 -2.72 26.01 13.69
C LYS A 6 -2.12 26.27 12.31
N GLN A 7 -0.98 26.97 12.24
CA GLN A 7 -0.27 27.17 10.97
C GLN A 7 0.31 25.87 10.41
N ALA A 8 0.88 24.99 11.26
CA ALA A 8 1.35 23.68 10.86
C ALA A 8 0.21 22.78 10.33
N LEU A 9 -0.98 22.85 10.96
CA LEU A 9 -2.13 22.02 10.61
C LEU A 9 -2.78 22.43 9.27
N SER A 10 -2.79 23.72 8.90
CA SER A 10 -3.26 24.18 7.59
C SER A 10 -2.30 23.75 6.46
N GLY A 11 -1.00 23.81 6.68
CA GLY A 11 0.01 23.32 5.72
C GLY A 11 -0.10 21.82 5.47
N VAL A 12 -0.29 21.01 6.52
CA VAL A 12 -0.49 19.57 6.38
C VAL A 12 -1.82 19.23 5.69
N THR A 13 -2.88 20.00 5.94
CA THR A 13 -4.17 19.82 5.25
C THR A 13 -4.03 20.09 3.75
N LEU A 14 -3.30 21.14 3.37
CA LEU A 14 -3.02 21.48 1.99
C LEU A 14 -2.16 20.38 1.31
N ALA A 15 -1.16 19.85 2.00
CA ALA A 15 -0.36 18.74 1.52
C ALA A 15 -1.20 17.46 1.33
N ALA A 16 -2.16 17.20 2.24
CA ALA A 16 -3.11 16.10 2.10
C ALA A 16 -4.00 16.22 0.85
N ILE A 17 -4.45 17.45 0.51
CA ILE A 17 -5.17 17.70 -0.76
C ILE A 17 -4.29 17.32 -1.95
N GLY A 18 -3.00 17.65 -1.89
CA GLY A 18 -2.06 17.41 -2.99
C GLY A 18 -1.75 15.93 -3.25
N VAL A 19 -1.80 15.08 -2.25
CA VAL A 19 -1.33 13.68 -2.37
C VAL A 19 -2.48 12.69 -2.18
N VAL A 20 -3.20 12.78 -1.05
CA VAL A 20 -4.15 11.74 -0.61
C VAL A 20 -5.36 11.64 -1.53
N TYR A 21 -5.85 12.77 -2.03
CA TYR A 21 -7.11 12.85 -2.78
C TYR A 21 -6.93 12.88 -4.29
N GLY A 22 -5.75 12.57 -4.76
CA GLY A 22 -5.45 12.58 -6.18
C GLY A 22 -6.35 11.63 -6.97
N ASP A 23 -6.40 10.37 -6.60
CA ASP A 23 -7.11 9.31 -7.33
C ASP A 23 -8.63 9.56 -7.35
N ILE A 24 -9.26 9.78 -6.20
CA ILE A 24 -10.67 10.17 -6.12
C ILE A 24 -10.92 11.48 -6.91
N GLY A 25 -9.95 12.40 -6.91
CA GLY A 25 -10.05 13.71 -7.59
C GLY A 25 -10.03 13.62 -9.12
N THR A 26 -9.48 12.56 -9.70
CA THR A 26 -9.45 12.35 -11.16
C THR A 26 -10.57 11.45 -11.67
N SER A 27 -11.32 10.80 -10.79
CA SER A 27 -12.47 9.97 -11.16
C SER A 27 -13.52 10.69 -12.02
N PRO A 28 -13.80 12.02 -11.89
CA PRO A 28 -14.72 12.72 -12.78
C PRO A 28 -14.35 12.70 -14.26
N LEU A 29 -13.08 12.47 -14.61
CA LEU A 29 -12.63 12.37 -16.00
C LEU A 29 -13.32 11.24 -16.79
N TYR A 30 -13.71 10.16 -16.11
CA TYR A 30 -14.19 8.96 -16.78
C TYR A 30 -15.49 8.38 -16.20
N THR A 31 -15.79 8.58 -14.92
CA THR A 31 -16.86 7.83 -14.23
C THR A 31 -18.23 8.01 -14.86
N LEU A 32 -18.68 9.25 -15.11
CA LEU A 32 -20.03 9.48 -15.60
C LEU A 32 -20.17 9.01 -17.07
N ARG A 33 -19.12 9.19 -17.87
CA ARG A 33 -19.06 8.63 -19.23
C ARG A 33 -19.24 7.11 -19.20
N GLU A 34 -18.51 6.40 -18.33
CA GLU A 34 -18.59 4.95 -18.19
C GLU A 34 -19.95 4.47 -17.66
N CYS A 35 -20.57 5.22 -16.75
CA CYS A 35 -21.93 4.90 -16.27
C CYS A 35 -23.00 4.95 -17.35
N LEU A 36 -22.89 5.92 -18.26
CA LEU A 36 -23.88 6.19 -19.31
C LEU A 36 -23.46 5.64 -20.68
N SER A 37 -22.24 5.11 -20.82
CA SER A 37 -21.80 4.44 -22.04
C SER A 37 -22.73 3.27 -22.34
N GLY A 38 -23.08 3.10 -23.61
CA GLY A 38 -24.15 2.19 -24.07
C GLY A 38 -23.98 0.70 -23.74
N GLN A 39 -22.96 0.29 -22.98
CA GLN A 39 -22.72 -1.11 -22.59
C GLN A 39 -23.90 -1.77 -21.84
N PHE A 40 -24.74 -0.97 -21.17
CA PHE A 40 -25.87 -1.46 -20.36
C PHE A 40 -27.24 -1.10 -20.96
N GLY A 41 -27.29 -0.42 -22.10
CA GLY A 41 -28.54 -0.03 -22.76
C GLY A 41 -29.34 1.08 -22.07
N PHE A 42 -28.71 1.88 -21.23
CA PHE A 42 -29.36 2.97 -20.47
C PHE A 42 -29.49 4.19 -21.34
N GLY A 43 -29.71 4.55 -22.27
CA GLY A 43 -29.79 5.84 -22.97
C GLY A 43 -29.47 7.06 -22.08
N VAL A 44 -29.08 8.17 -22.69
CA VAL A 44 -28.86 9.43 -21.98
C VAL A 44 -30.21 10.10 -21.67
N GLU A 45 -30.99 9.43 -20.80
CA GLU A 45 -32.31 9.92 -20.38
C GLU A 45 -32.21 10.61 -19.01
N PRO A 46 -33.08 11.61 -18.71
CA PRO A 46 -33.07 12.30 -17.41
C PRO A 46 -33.14 11.35 -16.21
N ALA A 47 -33.92 10.27 -16.31
CA ALA A 47 -34.04 9.28 -15.23
C ALA A 47 -32.73 8.52 -14.99
N SER A 48 -32.00 8.17 -16.04
CA SER A 48 -30.69 7.51 -15.95
C SER A 48 -29.65 8.45 -15.37
N ILE A 49 -29.57 9.70 -15.87
CA ILE A 49 -28.63 10.71 -15.40
C ILE A 49 -28.83 10.98 -13.90
N LEU A 50 -30.04 11.30 -13.49
CA LEU A 50 -30.35 11.58 -12.08
C LEU A 50 -30.16 10.35 -11.19
N GLY A 51 -30.45 9.15 -11.70
CA GLY A 51 -30.22 7.89 -11.01
C GLY A 51 -28.72 7.66 -10.73
N PHE A 52 -27.87 7.77 -11.74
CA PHE A 52 -26.43 7.64 -11.58
C PHE A 52 -25.82 8.71 -10.68
N LEU A 53 -26.22 9.97 -10.82
CA LEU A 53 -25.73 11.04 -9.95
C LEU A 53 -26.13 10.79 -8.50
N SER A 54 -27.36 10.34 -8.25
CA SER A 54 -27.81 9.97 -6.90
C SER A 54 -26.97 8.83 -6.32
N LEU A 55 -26.68 7.78 -7.10
CA LEU A 55 -25.82 6.68 -6.69
C LEU A 55 -24.40 7.14 -6.38
N ILE A 56 -23.78 7.94 -7.25
CA ILE A 56 -22.44 8.51 -7.04
C ILE A 56 -22.41 9.33 -5.76
N PHE A 57 -23.36 10.25 -5.58
CA PHE A 57 -23.41 11.11 -4.40
C PHE A 57 -23.50 10.29 -3.10
N TRP A 58 -24.44 9.33 -3.05
CA TRP A 58 -24.64 8.55 -1.84
C TRP A 58 -23.50 7.55 -1.59
N LEU A 59 -22.80 7.06 -2.62
CA LEU A 59 -21.58 6.28 -2.44
C LEU A 59 -20.42 7.13 -1.89
N LEU A 60 -20.21 8.36 -2.35
CA LEU A 60 -19.23 9.27 -1.76
C LEU A 60 -19.53 9.55 -0.28
N ILE A 61 -20.80 9.67 0.09
CA ILE A 61 -21.19 9.85 1.50
C ILE A 61 -21.01 8.55 2.30
N LEU A 62 -21.59 7.44 1.87
CA LEU A 62 -21.62 6.21 2.65
C LEU A 62 -20.26 5.51 2.72
N VAL A 63 -19.56 5.44 1.58
CA VAL A 63 -18.28 4.73 1.52
C VAL A 63 -17.15 5.64 1.99
N VAL A 64 -16.94 6.79 1.37
CA VAL A 64 -15.78 7.61 1.71
C VAL A 64 -15.96 8.31 3.05
N SER A 65 -17.07 9.04 3.24
CA SER A 65 -17.26 9.86 4.44
C SER A 65 -17.57 9.03 5.68
N VAL A 66 -18.50 8.05 5.59
CA VAL A 66 -18.94 7.26 6.75
C VAL A 66 -18.02 6.07 6.97
N LYS A 67 -17.87 5.17 5.98
CA LYS A 67 -17.10 3.93 6.15
C LYS A 67 -15.61 4.24 6.36
N TYR A 68 -14.94 4.91 5.42
CA TYR A 68 -13.49 5.11 5.51
C TYR A 68 -13.10 6.19 6.50
N LEU A 69 -13.54 7.43 6.31
CA LEU A 69 -13.09 8.56 7.14
C LEU A 69 -13.62 8.51 8.57
N SER A 70 -14.85 8.00 8.79
CA SER A 70 -15.44 8.00 10.14
C SER A 70 -15.21 6.71 10.91
N PHE A 71 -15.13 5.55 10.23
CA PHE A 71 -14.99 4.25 10.89
C PHE A 71 -13.60 3.62 10.67
N VAL A 72 -13.20 3.29 9.42
CA VAL A 72 -11.95 2.55 9.14
C VAL A 72 -10.72 3.30 9.63
N MET A 73 -10.63 4.60 9.43
CA MET A 73 -9.51 5.43 9.91
C MET A 73 -9.37 5.50 11.43
N ARG A 74 -10.29 4.95 12.22
CA ARG A 74 -10.07 4.76 13.67
C ARG A 74 -9.09 3.63 13.95
N ALA A 75 -8.99 2.65 13.05
CA ALA A 75 -8.06 1.53 13.15
C ALA A 75 -6.66 2.01 12.70
N ASP A 76 -5.95 2.67 13.59
CA ASP A 76 -4.57 3.08 13.37
C ASP A 76 -3.61 2.37 14.34
N ASN A 77 -2.44 2.05 13.88
CA ASN A 77 -1.36 1.52 14.68
C ASN A 77 -0.27 2.58 14.83
N ALA A 78 -0.31 3.35 15.92
CA ALA A 78 0.57 4.48 16.19
C ALA A 78 0.63 5.51 15.03
N GLY A 79 -0.54 5.81 14.46
CA GLY A 79 -0.71 6.72 13.32
C GLY A 79 -0.66 6.04 11.96
N GLU A 80 -0.17 4.83 11.83
CA GLU A 80 -0.08 4.09 10.56
C GLU A 80 -1.40 3.44 10.17
N GLY A 81 -1.70 3.44 8.86
CA GLY A 81 -2.87 2.83 8.25
C GLY A 81 -2.53 1.84 7.13
N GLY A 82 -3.54 1.49 6.35
CA GLY A 82 -3.45 0.55 5.24
C GLY A 82 -3.80 -0.89 5.61
N ILE A 83 -4.05 -1.71 4.59
CA ILE A 83 -4.62 -3.05 4.75
C ILE A 83 -3.73 -4.01 5.56
N LEU A 84 -2.39 -3.95 5.42
CA LEU A 84 -1.48 -4.79 6.20
C LEU A 84 -1.41 -4.34 7.66
N THR A 85 -1.49 -3.05 7.93
CA THR A 85 -1.62 -2.51 9.29
C THR A 85 -2.93 -2.97 9.92
N LEU A 86 -4.03 -2.90 9.17
CA LEU A 86 -5.35 -3.37 9.61
C LEU A 86 -5.34 -4.88 9.92
N MET A 87 -4.68 -5.67 9.09
CA MET A 87 -4.46 -7.10 9.33
C MET A 87 -3.71 -7.34 10.65
N SER A 88 -2.61 -6.62 10.89
CA SER A 88 -1.83 -6.72 12.11
C SER A 88 -2.66 -6.36 13.36
N LEU A 89 -3.47 -5.30 13.29
CA LEU A 89 -4.40 -4.92 14.37
C LEU A 89 -5.50 -5.96 14.58
N ALA A 90 -6.05 -6.51 13.49
CA ALA A 90 -7.12 -7.49 13.54
C ALA A 90 -6.65 -8.82 14.17
N THR A 91 -5.39 -9.19 13.98
CA THR A 91 -4.83 -10.45 14.49
C THR A 91 -4.35 -10.37 15.94
N ARG A 92 -4.02 -9.17 16.44
CA ARG A 92 -3.37 -8.95 17.73
C ARG A 92 -4.14 -9.50 18.94
N ASN A 93 -5.46 -9.28 18.99
CA ASN A 93 -6.32 -9.63 20.12
C ASN A 93 -7.40 -10.65 19.75
N THR A 94 -7.33 -11.24 18.56
CA THR A 94 -8.31 -12.20 18.07
C THR A 94 -7.94 -13.63 18.52
N PRO A 95 -8.93 -14.49 18.83
CA PRO A 95 -8.67 -15.88 19.18
C PRO A 95 -7.82 -16.60 18.12
N ALA A 96 -6.85 -17.41 18.55
CA ALA A 96 -5.87 -18.09 17.69
C ALA A 96 -6.47 -18.87 16.51
N LYS A 97 -7.69 -19.41 16.68
CA LYS A 97 -8.40 -20.15 15.62
C LYS A 97 -8.75 -19.29 14.38
N TRP A 98 -8.96 -17.97 14.55
CA TRP A 98 -9.34 -17.06 13.47
C TRP A 98 -8.14 -16.30 12.87
N THR A 99 -7.01 -16.27 13.60
CA THR A 99 -5.79 -15.55 13.18
C THR A 99 -5.30 -15.95 11.78
N PRO A 100 -5.23 -17.24 11.41
CA PRO A 100 -4.78 -17.62 10.07
C PRO A 100 -5.69 -17.09 8.96
N LEU A 101 -7.02 -17.12 9.19
CA LEU A 101 -7.98 -16.60 8.22
C LEU A 101 -7.81 -15.09 8.02
N LEU A 102 -7.68 -14.31 9.11
CA LEU A 102 -7.48 -12.86 9.04
C LEU A 102 -6.18 -12.49 8.34
N ILE A 103 -5.10 -13.27 8.54
CA ILE A 103 -3.84 -13.10 7.81
C ILE A 103 -4.05 -13.31 6.31
N ILE A 104 -4.72 -14.40 5.92
CA ILE A 104 -4.99 -14.68 4.50
C ILE A 104 -5.82 -13.54 3.88
N LEU A 105 -6.87 -13.08 4.55
CA LEU A 105 -7.71 -11.99 4.07
C LEU A 105 -6.91 -10.68 3.92
N GLY A 106 -6.05 -10.36 4.87
CA GLY A 106 -5.18 -9.18 4.80
C GLY A 106 -4.15 -9.27 3.67
N LEU A 107 -3.57 -10.45 3.42
CA LEU A 107 -2.65 -10.68 2.31
C LEU A 107 -3.35 -10.60 0.95
N ILE A 108 -4.58 -11.11 0.83
CA ILE A 108 -5.39 -10.96 -0.40
C ILE A 108 -5.66 -9.47 -0.64
N GLY A 109 -6.07 -8.72 0.38
CA GLY A 109 -6.32 -7.28 0.25
C GLY A 109 -5.06 -6.49 -0.14
N GLY A 110 -3.91 -6.77 0.49
CA GLY A 110 -2.62 -6.19 0.08
C GLY A 110 -2.26 -6.56 -1.37
N SER A 111 -2.56 -7.79 -1.79
CA SER A 111 -2.31 -8.24 -3.17
C SER A 111 -3.20 -7.55 -4.19
N PHE A 112 -4.47 -7.30 -3.87
CA PHE A 112 -5.38 -6.52 -4.73
C PHE A 112 -4.92 -5.08 -4.89
N PHE A 113 -4.36 -4.48 -3.83
CA PHE A 113 -3.80 -3.13 -3.92
C PHE A 113 -2.66 -3.04 -4.95
N TYR A 114 -1.79 -4.07 -5.08
CA TYR A 114 -0.79 -4.12 -6.15
C TYR A 114 -1.44 -4.16 -7.55
N GLY A 115 -2.56 -4.86 -7.70
CA GLY A 115 -3.32 -4.88 -8.96
C GLY A 115 -3.95 -3.53 -9.29
N GLU A 116 -4.52 -2.85 -8.29
CA GLU A 116 -5.10 -1.52 -8.40
C GLU A 116 -4.06 -0.49 -8.85
N VAL A 117 -2.87 -0.51 -8.26
CA VAL A 117 -1.79 0.45 -8.54
C VAL A 117 -1.23 0.33 -9.96
N VAL A 118 -1.35 -0.80 -10.62
CA VAL A 118 -0.98 -0.93 -12.04
C VAL A 118 -2.03 -0.26 -12.94
N ILE A 119 -3.31 -0.34 -12.58
CA ILE A 119 -4.40 0.17 -13.40
C ILE A 119 -4.57 1.69 -13.24
N THR A 120 -4.44 2.22 -12.02
CA THR A 120 -4.69 3.63 -11.71
C THR A 120 -3.89 4.61 -12.58
N PRO A 121 -2.54 4.49 -12.72
CA PRO A 121 -1.77 5.37 -13.60
C PRO A 121 -2.17 5.26 -15.06
N ALA A 122 -2.42 4.03 -15.54
CA ALA A 122 -2.83 3.78 -16.91
C ALA A 122 -4.16 4.48 -17.22
N MET A 123 -5.18 4.22 -16.40
CA MET A 123 -6.52 4.76 -16.61
C MET A 123 -6.57 6.28 -16.48
N SER A 124 -5.97 6.83 -15.42
CA SER A 124 -6.01 8.26 -15.15
C SER A 124 -5.28 9.07 -16.22
N VAL A 125 -4.05 8.68 -16.59
CA VAL A 125 -3.27 9.39 -17.61
C VAL A 125 -3.92 9.27 -18.98
N MET A 126 -4.39 8.07 -19.37
CA MET A 126 -5.09 7.90 -20.65
C MET A 126 -6.36 8.74 -20.71
N SER A 127 -7.19 8.73 -19.66
CA SER A 127 -8.42 9.53 -19.61
C SER A 127 -8.17 11.03 -19.71
N ALA A 128 -7.07 11.52 -19.13
CA ALA A 128 -6.68 12.92 -19.29
C ALA A 128 -6.24 13.24 -20.72
N ILE A 129 -5.40 12.37 -21.34
CA ILE A 129 -4.86 12.56 -22.68
C ILE A 129 -5.95 12.34 -23.77
N GLU A 130 -6.95 11.49 -23.53
CA GLU A 130 -8.13 11.34 -24.40
C GLU A 130 -8.90 12.65 -24.59
N GLY A 131 -8.74 13.63 -23.69
CA GLY A 131 -9.23 14.99 -23.90
C GLY A 131 -8.66 15.69 -25.15
N LEU A 132 -7.50 15.25 -25.66
CA LEU A 132 -6.95 15.73 -26.93
C LEU A 132 -7.89 15.46 -28.11
N ASN A 133 -8.63 14.36 -28.07
CA ASN A 133 -9.57 14.00 -29.13
C ASN A 133 -10.69 15.06 -29.29
N ILE A 134 -11.08 15.72 -28.19
CA ILE A 134 -12.04 16.82 -28.22
C ILE A 134 -11.42 18.10 -28.80
N ALA A 135 -10.13 18.36 -28.50
CA ALA A 135 -9.42 19.54 -28.99
C ALA A 135 -8.97 19.40 -30.45
N ALA A 136 -8.48 18.21 -30.83
CA ALA A 136 -7.94 17.90 -32.16
C ALA A 136 -8.09 16.40 -32.45
N PRO A 137 -9.18 15.97 -33.10
CA PRO A 137 -9.43 14.55 -33.41
C PRO A 137 -8.32 13.85 -34.21
N SER A 138 -7.52 14.62 -34.96
CA SER A 138 -6.36 14.10 -35.69
C SER A 138 -5.23 13.56 -34.79
N LEU A 139 -5.25 13.88 -33.50
CA LEU A 139 -4.26 13.40 -32.52
C LEU A 139 -4.65 12.09 -31.84
N ASP A 140 -5.79 11.51 -32.16
CA ASP A 140 -6.26 10.23 -31.62
C ASP A 140 -5.19 9.10 -31.66
N PRO A 141 -4.45 8.86 -32.78
CA PRO A 141 -3.41 7.83 -32.82
C PRO A 141 -2.23 8.06 -31.86
N TYR A 142 -2.08 9.28 -31.34
CA TYR A 142 -0.99 9.65 -30.44
C TYR A 142 -1.36 9.51 -28.96
N ILE A 143 -2.60 9.18 -28.60
CA ILE A 143 -3.05 9.05 -27.20
C ILE A 143 -2.21 7.99 -26.46
N VAL A 144 -2.07 6.80 -27.04
CA VAL A 144 -1.28 5.71 -26.44
C VAL A 144 0.21 6.08 -26.32
N PRO A 145 0.89 6.53 -27.40
CA PRO A 145 2.29 6.96 -27.32
C PRO A 145 2.54 8.09 -26.31
N LEU A 146 1.66 9.09 -26.25
CA LEU A 146 1.79 10.20 -25.29
C LEU A 146 1.57 9.74 -23.86
N SER A 147 0.62 8.84 -23.61
CA SER A 147 0.38 8.26 -22.28
C SER A 147 1.61 7.48 -21.80
N VAL A 148 2.20 6.65 -22.67
CA VAL A 148 3.44 5.92 -22.38
C VAL A 148 4.59 6.89 -22.12
N LEU A 149 4.73 7.97 -22.92
CA LEU A 149 5.77 8.98 -22.75
C LEU A 149 5.66 9.67 -21.38
N VAL A 150 4.46 10.16 -21.01
CA VAL A 150 4.20 10.83 -19.73
C VAL A 150 4.56 9.91 -18.56
N LEU A 151 4.12 8.64 -18.61
CA LEU A 151 4.42 7.68 -17.56
C LEU A 151 5.90 7.28 -17.54
N THR A 152 6.55 7.14 -18.69
CA THR A 152 8.00 6.89 -18.75
C THR A 152 8.78 7.98 -18.03
N LEU A 153 8.45 9.25 -18.29
CA LEU A 153 9.06 10.38 -17.60
C LEU A 153 8.78 10.34 -16.10
N LEU A 154 7.54 10.03 -15.70
CA LEU A 154 7.17 9.93 -14.29
C LEU A 154 7.99 8.84 -13.59
N PHE A 155 8.03 7.61 -14.11
CA PHE A 155 8.76 6.49 -13.50
C PHE A 155 10.29 6.72 -13.49
N ALA A 156 10.84 7.41 -14.49
CA ALA A 156 12.27 7.77 -14.55
C ALA A 156 12.66 8.79 -13.48
N ILE A 157 11.78 9.75 -13.15
CA ILE A 157 12.03 10.80 -12.16
C ILE A 157 11.88 10.29 -10.72
N GLN A 158 11.20 9.17 -10.47
CA GLN A 158 10.92 8.62 -9.15
C GLN A 158 12.16 8.50 -8.25
N LYS A 159 13.31 8.15 -8.82
CA LYS A 159 14.59 7.98 -8.08
C LYS A 159 15.09 9.25 -7.39
N HIS A 160 14.69 10.44 -7.87
CA HIS A 160 15.12 11.72 -7.30
C HIS A 160 14.25 12.16 -6.10
N GLY A 161 13.21 11.39 -5.77
CA GLY A 161 12.30 11.66 -4.66
C GLY A 161 11.26 12.74 -4.96
N THR A 162 10.26 12.78 -4.09
CA THR A 162 9.11 13.69 -4.22
C THR A 162 9.27 15.00 -3.43
N ALA A 163 10.37 15.16 -2.67
CA ALA A 163 10.54 16.29 -1.76
C ALA A 163 10.47 17.66 -2.46
N THR A 164 11.11 17.79 -3.63
CA THR A 164 11.14 19.04 -4.39
C THR A 164 9.86 19.25 -5.20
N VAL A 165 9.42 18.18 -5.90
CA VAL A 165 8.23 18.23 -6.78
C VAL A 165 6.94 18.24 -5.95
N GLY A 166 6.93 17.58 -4.78
CA GLY A 166 5.79 17.51 -3.87
C GLY A 166 5.28 18.87 -3.35
N LYS A 167 6.15 19.90 -3.31
CA LYS A 167 5.75 21.26 -2.97
C LYS A 167 4.78 21.86 -4.01
N LEU A 168 4.84 21.38 -5.25
CA LEU A 168 3.95 21.81 -6.33
C LEU A 168 2.64 21.00 -6.37
N PHE A 169 2.58 19.83 -5.73
CA PHE A 169 1.39 18.98 -5.75
C PHE A 169 0.17 19.66 -5.12
N ALA A 170 0.37 20.27 -3.97
CA ALA A 170 -0.70 20.92 -3.24
C ALA A 170 -1.34 22.10 -4.02
N PRO A 171 -0.59 23.07 -4.56
CA PRO A 171 -1.19 24.14 -5.36
C PRO A 171 -1.82 23.64 -6.66
N ILE A 172 -1.21 22.69 -7.36
CA ILE A 172 -1.78 22.11 -8.59
C ILE A 172 -3.11 21.42 -8.29
N MET A 173 -3.15 20.54 -7.28
CA MET A 173 -4.37 19.82 -6.92
C MET A 173 -5.44 20.74 -6.33
N LEU A 174 -5.08 21.77 -5.58
CA LEU A 174 -6.05 22.76 -5.14
C LEU A 174 -6.66 23.50 -6.33
N THR A 175 -5.85 23.93 -7.30
CA THR A 175 -6.33 24.54 -8.55
C THR A 175 -7.23 23.58 -9.31
N TRP A 176 -6.87 22.29 -9.35
CA TRP A 176 -7.69 21.23 -9.95
C TRP A 176 -9.08 21.16 -9.30
N PHE A 177 -9.17 21.04 -7.96
CA PHE A 177 -10.45 20.97 -7.25
C PHE A 177 -11.28 22.25 -7.40
N ILE A 178 -10.65 23.42 -7.40
CA ILE A 178 -11.35 24.69 -7.68
C ILE A 178 -11.90 24.69 -9.11
N THR A 179 -11.11 24.23 -10.09
CA THR A 179 -11.55 24.13 -11.49
C THR A 179 -12.73 23.18 -11.62
N LEU A 180 -12.68 22.00 -10.97
CA LEU A 180 -13.81 21.06 -10.92
C LEU A 180 -15.09 21.73 -10.40
N ALA A 181 -14.97 22.44 -9.29
CA ALA A 181 -16.11 23.13 -8.65
C ALA A 181 -16.67 24.24 -9.54
N VAL A 182 -15.82 25.08 -10.13
CA VAL A 182 -16.25 26.22 -10.97
C VAL A 182 -16.94 25.74 -12.24
N LEU A 183 -16.35 24.76 -12.95
CA LEU A 183 -16.95 24.20 -14.16
C LEU A 183 -18.31 23.55 -13.85
N GLY A 184 -18.36 22.75 -12.76
CA GLY A 184 -19.60 22.13 -12.34
C GLY A 184 -20.67 23.12 -11.94
N LEU A 185 -20.33 24.11 -11.15
CA LEU A 185 -21.26 25.14 -10.68
C LEU A 185 -21.85 25.95 -11.83
N ASN A 186 -21.03 26.34 -12.82
CA ASN A 186 -21.48 27.06 -14.01
C ASN A 186 -22.59 26.29 -14.77
N SER A 187 -22.45 24.98 -14.95
CA SER A 187 -23.46 24.15 -15.62
C SER A 187 -24.72 23.95 -14.75
N ILE A 188 -24.56 23.78 -13.42
CA ILE A 188 -25.67 23.62 -12.49
C ILE A 188 -26.56 24.87 -12.48
N PHE A 189 -25.98 26.07 -12.56
CA PHE A 189 -26.78 27.31 -12.61
C PHE A 189 -27.67 27.41 -13.85
N GLN A 190 -27.26 26.79 -14.96
CA GLN A 190 -28.06 26.75 -16.19
C GLN A 190 -29.20 25.71 -16.09
N HIS A 191 -28.96 24.56 -15.41
CA HIS A 191 -29.90 23.46 -15.28
C HIS A 191 -30.00 22.99 -13.82
N PRO A 192 -30.64 23.79 -12.92
CA PRO A 192 -30.69 23.50 -11.49
C PRO A 192 -31.54 22.27 -11.13
N GLU A 193 -32.36 21.77 -12.04
CA GLU A 193 -33.13 20.54 -11.86
C GLU A 193 -32.25 19.31 -11.54
N VAL A 194 -30.96 19.31 -11.94
CA VAL A 194 -30.00 18.26 -11.61
C VAL A 194 -29.83 18.06 -10.10
N LEU A 195 -30.05 19.10 -9.30
CA LEU A 195 -29.98 19.02 -7.82
C LEU A 195 -31.03 18.06 -7.23
N GLY A 196 -32.07 17.73 -7.98
CA GLY A 196 -33.00 16.67 -7.62
C GLY A 196 -32.32 15.33 -7.33
N ALA A 197 -31.16 15.04 -7.92
CA ALA A 197 -30.39 13.83 -7.69
C ALA A 197 -29.80 13.70 -6.27
N LEU A 198 -29.80 14.75 -5.46
CA LEU A 198 -29.50 14.66 -4.01
C LEU A 198 -30.49 13.74 -3.27
N ASN A 199 -31.72 13.64 -3.78
CA ASN A 199 -32.74 12.78 -3.21
C ASN A 199 -32.44 11.30 -3.57
N PRO A 200 -32.26 10.40 -2.58
CA PRO A 200 -31.96 8.98 -2.83
C PRO A 200 -33.09 8.22 -3.56
N VAL A 201 -34.27 8.81 -3.62
CA VAL A 201 -35.41 8.24 -4.38
C VAL A 201 -35.08 8.08 -5.86
N TRP A 202 -34.19 8.90 -6.45
CA TRP A 202 -33.76 8.74 -7.83
C TRP A 202 -32.93 7.46 -8.04
N ALA A 203 -32.06 7.11 -7.09
CA ALA A 203 -31.33 5.84 -7.11
C ALA A 203 -32.31 4.66 -7.01
N LEU A 204 -33.32 4.74 -6.12
CA LEU A 204 -34.33 3.69 -5.99
C LEU A 204 -35.20 3.55 -7.25
N ARG A 205 -35.62 4.66 -7.85
CA ARG A 205 -36.36 4.67 -9.12
C ARG A 205 -35.53 4.09 -10.26
N PHE A 206 -34.22 4.35 -10.29
CA PHE A 206 -33.29 3.78 -11.27
C PHE A 206 -33.25 2.25 -11.15
N PHE A 207 -33.13 1.71 -9.94
CA PHE A 207 -33.19 0.26 -9.70
C PHE A 207 -34.56 -0.33 -10.09
N ALA A 208 -35.65 0.33 -9.75
CA ALA A 208 -36.98 -0.13 -10.09
C ALA A 208 -37.23 -0.16 -11.61
N LYS A 209 -36.71 0.85 -12.34
CA LYS A 209 -36.89 0.96 -13.79
C LYS A 209 -36.04 -0.06 -14.57
N TYR A 210 -34.75 -0.23 -14.21
CA TYR A 210 -33.79 -0.98 -14.99
C TYR A 210 -33.42 -2.35 -14.42
N GLN A 211 -33.94 -2.69 -13.23
CA GLN A 211 -33.83 -4.02 -12.60
C GLN A 211 -32.39 -4.60 -12.66
N THR A 212 -32.21 -5.72 -13.39
CA THR A 212 -30.91 -6.43 -13.49
C THR A 212 -29.80 -5.58 -14.11
N ALA A 213 -30.13 -4.74 -15.10
CA ALA A 213 -29.14 -3.87 -15.74
C ALA A 213 -28.58 -2.83 -14.76
N SER A 214 -29.45 -2.28 -13.87
CA SER A 214 -29.00 -1.33 -12.84
C SER A 214 -28.04 -1.97 -11.82
N PHE A 215 -28.16 -3.26 -11.55
CA PHE A 215 -27.21 -3.99 -10.71
C PHE A 215 -25.82 -4.04 -11.35
N PHE A 216 -25.71 -4.37 -12.65
CA PHE A 216 -24.41 -4.36 -13.34
C PHE A 216 -23.82 -2.96 -13.49
N ALA A 217 -24.68 -1.93 -13.57
CA ALA A 217 -24.25 -0.54 -13.60
C ALA A 217 -23.51 -0.09 -12.32
N LEU A 218 -23.79 -0.71 -11.17
CA LEU A 218 -23.03 -0.47 -9.95
C LEU A 218 -21.53 -0.66 -10.14
N GLY A 219 -21.14 -1.58 -11.03
CA GLY A 219 -19.73 -1.77 -11.38
C GLY A 219 -19.05 -0.58 -12.08
N ALA A 220 -19.83 0.34 -12.69
CA ALA A 220 -19.30 1.59 -13.22
C ALA A 220 -19.32 2.71 -12.15
N VAL A 221 -20.37 2.74 -11.32
CA VAL A 221 -20.49 3.75 -10.25
C VAL A 221 -19.35 3.66 -9.23
N VAL A 222 -18.80 2.46 -9.01
CA VAL A 222 -17.61 2.24 -8.15
C VAL A 222 -16.41 3.10 -8.55
N LEU A 223 -16.28 3.45 -9.83
CA LEU A 223 -15.19 4.29 -10.31
C LEU A 223 -15.15 5.67 -9.62
N ALA A 224 -16.28 6.16 -9.09
CA ALA A 224 -16.35 7.40 -8.33
C ALA A 224 -15.67 7.34 -6.96
N ILE A 225 -15.44 6.15 -6.42
CA ILE A 225 -14.89 5.92 -5.09
C ILE A 225 -13.55 5.17 -5.11
N THR A 226 -12.89 5.08 -6.27
CA THR A 226 -11.52 4.54 -6.37
C THR A 226 -10.55 5.38 -5.56
N GLY A 227 -9.47 4.75 -5.05
CA GLY A 227 -8.46 5.42 -4.23
C GLY A 227 -8.79 5.54 -2.73
N VAL A 228 -9.93 5.03 -2.26
CA VAL A 228 -10.27 5.06 -0.81
C VAL A 228 -9.31 4.24 0.04
N GLU A 229 -8.73 3.17 -0.51
CA GLU A 229 -7.71 2.36 0.18
C GLU A 229 -6.38 3.12 0.30
N ALA A 230 -5.98 3.86 -0.74
CA ALA A 230 -4.81 4.72 -0.72
C ALA A 230 -4.96 5.81 0.36
N LEU A 231 -6.15 6.41 0.48
CA LEU A 231 -6.49 7.38 1.53
C LEU A 231 -6.23 6.82 2.95
N TYR A 232 -6.60 5.56 3.19
CA TYR A 232 -6.35 4.91 4.48
C TYR A 232 -4.86 4.57 4.66
N ALA A 233 -4.16 4.17 3.60
CA ALA A 233 -2.71 3.92 3.63
C ALA A 233 -1.91 5.20 3.94
N ASP A 234 -2.28 6.33 3.36
CA ASP A 234 -1.60 7.63 3.52
C ASP A 234 -1.84 8.29 4.89
N MET A 235 -2.73 7.73 5.69
CA MET A 235 -2.99 8.23 7.05
C MET A 235 -1.69 8.31 7.88
N GLY A 236 -0.71 7.45 7.64
CA GLY A 236 0.59 7.45 8.30
C GLY A 236 1.45 8.68 8.03
N HIS A 237 1.20 9.38 6.92
CA HIS A 237 1.98 10.56 6.50
C HIS A 237 1.33 11.87 6.95
N PHE A 238 0.01 11.97 6.87
CA PHE A 238 -0.72 13.22 7.07
C PHE A 238 -1.54 13.26 8.35
N GLY A 239 -1.87 12.11 8.93
CA GLY A 239 -2.76 12.01 10.09
C GLY A 239 -4.25 12.15 9.74
N LYS A 240 -5.13 11.74 10.66
CA LYS A 240 -6.59 11.69 10.46
C LYS A 240 -7.24 13.05 10.27
N SER A 241 -6.84 14.04 11.08
CA SER A 241 -7.51 15.35 11.13
C SER A 241 -7.32 16.17 9.85
N PRO A 242 -6.10 16.31 9.28
CA PRO A 242 -5.88 16.99 8.01
C PRO A 242 -6.63 16.32 6.85
N ILE A 243 -6.60 14.98 6.77
CA ILE A 243 -7.30 14.23 5.74
C ILE A 243 -8.82 14.52 5.80
N ARG A 244 -9.45 14.38 6.98
CA ARG A 244 -10.89 14.67 7.14
C ARG A 244 -11.26 16.10 6.78
N ARG A 245 -10.42 17.08 7.17
CA ARG A 245 -10.68 18.50 6.83
C ARG A 245 -10.60 18.73 5.32
N ALA A 246 -9.57 18.22 4.66
CA ALA A 246 -9.40 18.32 3.22
C ALA A 246 -10.63 17.76 2.48
N TRP A 247 -11.14 16.61 2.93
CA TRP A 247 -12.33 15.99 2.35
C TRP A 247 -13.56 16.86 2.44
N PHE A 248 -13.97 17.22 3.64
CA PHE A 248 -15.24 17.91 3.84
C PHE A 248 -15.23 19.38 3.37
N MET A 249 -14.06 20.05 3.41
CA MET A 249 -13.99 21.46 3.05
C MET A 249 -13.74 21.70 1.56
N VAL A 250 -13.03 20.81 0.88
CA VAL A 250 -12.59 21.02 -0.50
C VAL A 250 -13.01 19.88 -1.42
N VAL A 251 -12.58 18.66 -1.13
CA VAL A 251 -12.64 17.55 -2.10
C VAL A 251 -14.08 17.12 -2.38
N LEU A 252 -14.85 16.78 -1.34
CA LEU A 252 -16.25 16.35 -1.50
C LEU A 252 -17.12 17.41 -2.18
N PRO A 253 -17.10 18.69 -1.78
CA PRO A 253 -17.87 19.72 -2.48
C PRO A 253 -17.47 19.84 -3.95
N SER A 254 -16.18 19.87 -4.26
CA SER A 254 -15.69 19.99 -5.64
C SER A 254 -16.13 18.81 -6.53
N LEU A 255 -16.03 17.58 -6.00
CA LEU A 255 -16.47 16.39 -6.72
C LEU A 255 -17.98 16.39 -6.98
N VAL A 256 -18.78 16.69 -5.96
CA VAL A 256 -20.24 16.74 -6.09
C VAL A 256 -20.65 17.80 -7.11
N LEU A 257 -20.09 18.99 -7.02
CA LEU A 257 -20.36 20.06 -8.00
C LEU A 257 -19.98 19.64 -9.41
N ASN A 258 -18.84 18.99 -9.60
CA ASN A 258 -18.41 18.55 -10.91
C ASN A 258 -19.31 17.45 -11.49
N TYR A 259 -19.61 16.39 -10.73
CA TYR A 259 -20.52 15.32 -11.19
C TYR A 259 -21.90 15.85 -11.54
N PHE A 260 -22.45 16.71 -10.70
CA PHE A 260 -23.75 17.34 -10.96
C PHE A 260 -23.68 18.29 -12.15
N GLY A 261 -22.57 19.01 -12.34
CA GLY A 261 -22.35 19.83 -13.52
C GLY A 261 -22.30 19.03 -14.81
N GLN A 262 -21.60 17.88 -14.81
CA GLN A 262 -21.61 16.95 -15.96
C GLN A 262 -23.02 16.44 -16.24
N GLY A 263 -23.78 16.09 -15.19
CA GLY A 263 -25.17 15.68 -15.34
C GLY A 263 -26.07 16.80 -15.87
N ALA A 264 -25.88 18.03 -15.41
CA ALA A 264 -26.61 19.20 -15.91
C ALA A 264 -26.33 19.42 -17.41
N LEU A 265 -25.07 19.30 -17.83
CA LEU A 265 -24.69 19.36 -19.25
C LEU A 265 -25.40 18.28 -20.07
N LEU A 266 -25.43 17.04 -19.57
CA LEU A 266 -26.04 15.91 -20.28
C LEU A 266 -27.57 15.98 -20.34
N LEU A 267 -28.22 16.64 -19.35
CA LEU A 267 -29.66 16.93 -19.40
C LEU A 267 -30.02 17.89 -20.53
N ALA A 268 -29.15 18.86 -20.79
CA ALA A 268 -29.34 19.85 -21.85
C ALA A 268 -28.84 19.33 -23.23
N HIS A 269 -27.70 18.65 -23.22
CA HIS A 269 -26.96 18.24 -24.40
C HIS A 269 -26.58 16.75 -24.30
N PRO A 270 -27.50 15.81 -24.60
CA PRO A 270 -27.23 14.36 -24.53
C PRO A 270 -26.06 13.90 -25.39
N GLU A 271 -25.74 14.58 -26.47
CA GLU A 271 -24.61 14.34 -27.37
C GLU A 271 -23.24 14.52 -26.66
N ALA A 272 -23.19 15.28 -25.57
CA ALA A 272 -21.98 15.50 -24.78
C ALA A 272 -21.48 14.22 -24.07
N ILE A 273 -22.19 13.10 -24.18
CA ILE A 273 -21.79 11.81 -23.61
C ILE A 273 -20.42 11.31 -24.11
N THR A 274 -19.97 11.76 -25.25
CA THR A 274 -18.66 11.41 -25.81
C THR A 274 -17.54 11.73 -24.83
N ASN A 275 -17.58 12.88 -24.17
CA ASN A 275 -16.68 13.24 -23.08
C ASN A 275 -17.29 14.37 -22.22
N PRO A 276 -18.18 14.04 -21.28
CA PRO A 276 -18.92 15.04 -20.50
C PRO A 276 -18.02 15.97 -19.72
N PHE A 277 -16.88 15.49 -19.26
CA PHE A 277 -15.94 16.26 -18.44
C PHE A 277 -15.30 17.42 -19.23
N PHE A 278 -14.68 17.13 -20.37
CA PHE A 278 -13.99 18.16 -21.16
C PHE A 278 -14.96 19.09 -21.85
N LEU A 279 -16.16 18.63 -22.19
CA LEU A 279 -17.22 19.45 -22.79
C LEU A 279 -17.92 20.41 -21.81
N LEU A 280 -17.69 20.28 -20.49
CA LEU A 280 -18.05 21.31 -19.50
C LEU A 280 -17.28 22.62 -19.69
N ALA A 281 -16.07 22.54 -20.25
CA ALA A 281 -15.20 23.69 -20.40
C ALA A 281 -15.56 24.50 -21.66
N PRO A 282 -15.51 25.82 -21.61
CA PRO A 282 -15.60 26.65 -22.81
C PRO A 282 -14.38 26.38 -23.72
N LYS A 283 -14.54 26.52 -25.04
CA LYS A 283 -13.52 26.18 -26.04
C LYS A 283 -12.13 26.76 -25.76
N TRP A 284 -12.07 27.99 -25.25
CA TRP A 284 -10.79 28.65 -24.90
C TRP A 284 -10.06 28.00 -23.72
N ALA A 285 -10.81 27.41 -22.79
CA ALA A 285 -10.27 26.78 -21.59
C ALA A 285 -9.89 25.29 -21.78
N LEU A 286 -10.20 24.69 -22.91
CA LEU A 286 -10.02 23.27 -23.16
C LEU A 286 -8.54 22.84 -23.06
N LEU A 287 -7.61 23.58 -23.69
CA LEU A 287 -6.18 23.27 -23.63
C LEU A 287 -5.59 23.49 -22.22
N PRO A 288 -5.85 24.61 -21.52
CA PRO A 288 -5.47 24.76 -20.11
C PRO A 288 -6.03 23.66 -19.20
N LEU A 289 -7.29 23.26 -19.41
CA LEU A 289 -7.92 22.18 -18.63
C LEU A 289 -7.24 20.82 -18.90
N LEU A 290 -6.92 20.52 -20.14
CA LEU A 290 -6.22 19.30 -20.52
C LEU A 290 -4.81 19.23 -19.90
N LEU A 291 -4.06 20.35 -19.92
CA LEU A 291 -2.77 20.42 -19.25
C LEU A 291 -2.91 20.20 -17.73
N LEU A 292 -3.88 20.87 -17.10
CA LEU A 292 -4.14 20.75 -15.67
C LEU A 292 -4.59 19.32 -15.30
N ALA A 293 -5.45 18.68 -16.11
CA ALA A 293 -5.86 17.30 -15.94
C ALA A 293 -4.68 16.33 -16.05
N THR A 294 -3.80 16.53 -17.04
CA THR A 294 -2.59 15.71 -17.21
C THR A 294 -1.66 15.87 -16.00
N LEU A 295 -1.44 17.10 -15.52
CA LEU A 295 -0.63 17.33 -14.32
C LEU A 295 -1.26 16.67 -13.07
N ALA A 296 -2.58 16.78 -12.91
CA ALA A 296 -3.30 16.14 -11.82
C ALA A 296 -3.13 14.62 -11.87
N THR A 297 -3.28 13.98 -13.04
CA THR A 297 -3.12 12.52 -13.20
C THR A 297 -1.68 12.04 -13.00
N VAL A 298 -0.68 12.85 -13.34
CA VAL A 298 0.74 12.58 -13.01
C VAL A 298 0.94 12.59 -11.49
N ILE A 299 0.34 13.56 -10.78
CA ILE A 299 0.42 13.63 -9.31
C ILE A 299 -0.25 12.42 -8.66
N VAL A 300 -1.43 12.03 -9.17
CA VAL A 300 -2.15 10.82 -8.73
C VAL A 300 -1.27 9.57 -8.89
N SER A 301 -0.72 9.39 -10.07
CA SER A 301 0.15 8.25 -10.38
C SER A 301 1.35 8.21 -9.45
N GLN A 302 1.94 9.36 -9.15
CA GLN A 302 3.03 9.51 -8.19
C GLN A 302 2.63 9.07 -6.78
N ALA A 303 1.46 9.51 -6.30
CA ALA A 303 0.96 9.18 -4.97
C ALA A 303 0.71 7.67 -4.82
N VAL A 304 0.06 7.06 -5.81
CA VAL A 304 -0.25 5.64 -5.82
C VAL A 304 1.02 4.77 -5.87
N ILE A 305 2.03 5.14 -6.67
CA ILE A 305 3.34 4.47 -6.72
C ILE A 305 4.03 4.55 -5.34
N SER A 306 4.01 5.71 -4.69
CA SER A 306 4.55 5.89 -3.33
C SER A 306 3.80 5.03 -2.31
N GLY A 307 2.49 4.88 -2.46
CA GLY A 307 1.65 3.99 -1.66
C GLY A 307 2.11 2.53 -1.73
N VAL A 308 2.44 2.02 -2.94
CA VAL A 308 2.99 0.66 -3.10
C VAL A 308 4.37 0.52 -2.48
N PHE A 309 5.23 1.52 -2.58
CA PHE A 309 6.53 1.45 -1.90
C PHE A 309 6.33 1.32 -0.38
N SER A 310 5.40 2.07 0.19
CA SER A 310 5.06 2.00 1.62
C SER A 310 4.48 0.64 2.00
N LEU A 311 3.55 0.10 1.21
CA LEU A 311 2.99 -1.24 1.40
C LEU A 311 4.06 -2.33 1.29
N THR A 312 4.95 -2.22 0.30
CA THR A 312 6.07 -3.14 0.09
C THR A 312 7.02 -3.13 1.30
N ARG A 313 7.36 -1.95 1.83
CA ARG A 313 8.16 -1.81 3.04
C ARG A 313 7.48 -2.49 4.24
N GLN A 314 6.17 -2.30 4.41
CA GLN A 314 5.40 -2.98 5.46
C GLN A 314 5.45 -4.50 5.29
N ALA A 315 5.23 -5.01 4.06
CA ALA A 315 5.27 -6.44 3.76
C ALA A 315 6.65 -7.06 4.03
N VAL A 316 7.74 -6.38 3.66
CA VAL A 316 9.12 -6.81 3.97
C VAL A 316 9.34 -6.87 5.48
N ARG A 317 8.94 -5.85 6.22
CA ARG A 317 9.14 -5.75 7.67
C ARG A 317 8.30 -6.74 8.47
N LEU A 318 7.07 -7.01 8.02
CA LEU A 318 6.22 -8.07 8.58
C LEU A 318 6.66 -9.49 8.15
N GLY A 319 7.71 -9.60 7.32
CA GLY A 319 8.28 -10.86 6.86
C GLY A 319 7.45 -11.59 5.81
N TYR A 320 6.61 -10.88 5.05
CA TYR A 320 5.85 -11.41 3.92
C TYR A 320 6.57 -11.27 2.57
N LEU A 321 7.58 -10.41 2.49
CA LEU A 321 8.46 -10.28 1.33
C LEU A 321 9.92 -10.39 1.74
N SER A 322 10.78 -10.74 0.78
CA SER A 322 12.23 -10.74 0.97
C SER A 322 12.75 -9.34 1.29
N PRO A 323 13.82 -9.20 2.07
CA PRO A 323 14.51 -7.92 2.20
C PRO A 323 14.98 -7.44 0.83
N ILE A 324 14.51 -6.26 0.41
CA ILE A 324 14.87 -5.61 -0.86
C ILE A 324 15.48 -4.24 -0.58
N ARG A 325 16.26 -3.74 -1.52
CA ARG A 325 16.90 -2.43 -1.39
C ARG A 325 15.85 -1.33 -1.36
N ILE A 326 15.78 -0.60 -0.24
CA ILE A 326 14.94 0.57 -0.04
C ILE A 326 15.86 1.78 0.04
N VAL A 327 15.64 2.76 -0.83
CA VAL A 327 16.42 4.00 -0.87
C VAL A 327 15.57 5.11 -0.26
N HIS A 328 16.09 5.77 0.77
CA HIS A 328 15.47 6.97 1.32
C HIS A 328 15.78 8.15 0.42
N THR A 329 14.77 8.86 -0.05
CA THR A 329 14.90 9.99 -0.97
C THR A 329 14.84 11.35 -0.27
N SER A 330 14.59 11.38 1.04
CA SER A 330 14.60 12.57 1.88
C SER A 330 15.25 12.26 3.24
N GLU A 331 16.13 13.15 3.71
CA GLU A 331 16.70 13.06 5.05
C GLU A 331 15.71 13.52 6.14
N GLN A 332 14.77 14.41 5.79
CA GLN A 332 13.82 15.00 6.75
C GLN A 332 12.54 14.18 6.89
N GLU A 333 12.15 13.44 5.86
CA GLU A 333 10.91 12.65 5.83
C GLU A 333 11.21 11.17 5.64
N SER A 334 11.27 10.40 6.70
CA SER A 334 11.53 8.94 6.69
C SER A 334 10.50 8.12 5.90
N GLY A 335 9.38 8.74 5.52
CA GLY A 335 8.33 8.13 4.69
C GLY A 335 8.60 8.16 3.20
N GLN A 336 9.49 9.04 2.72
CA GLN A 336 9.82 9.15 1.30
C GLN A 336 10.86 8.10 0.91
N ILE A 337 10.39 7.02 0.33
CA ILE A 337 11.19 5.88 -0.06
C ILE A 337 11.03 5.57 -1.55
N TYR A 338 12.09 5.01 -2.13
CA TYR A 338 12.15 4.52 -3.50
C TYR A 338 12.61 3.07 -3.51
N ILE A 339 11.90 2.22 -4.23
CA ILE A 339 12.23 0.79 -4.37
C ILE A 339 12.44 0.49 -5.85
N PRO A 340 13.71 0.44 -6.34
CA PRO A 340 14.01 0.35 -7.77
C PRO A 340 13.32 -0.83 -8.47
N VAL A 341 13.36 -2.02 -7.86
CA VAL A 341 12.78 -3.23 -8.45
C VAL A 341 11.28 -3.09 -8.64
N ILE A 342 10.58 -2.61 -7.62
CA ILE A 342 9.12 -2.41 -7.68
C ILE A 342 8.77 -1.32 -8.69
N ASN A 343 9.52 -0.23 -8.72
CA ASN A 343 9.31 0.87 -9.67
C ASN A 343 9.32 0.37 -11.13
N TRP A 344 10.36 -0.36 -11.51
CA TRP A 344 10.49 -0.83 -12.89
C TRP A 344 9.53 -1.98 -13.23
N MET A 345 9.20 -2.84 -12.27
CA MET A 345 8.15 -3.85 -12.44
C MET A 345 6.78 -3.21 -12.68
N LEU A 346 6.43 -2.19 -11.88
CA LEU A 346 5.19 -1.42 -12.06
C LEU A 346 5.18 -0.73 -13.43
N TYR A 347 6.27 -0.05 -13.80
CA TYR A 347 6.37 0.62 -15.10
C TYR A 347 6.09 -0.35 -16.26
N ILE A 348 6.79 -1.49 -16.28
CA ILE A 348 6.60 -2.50 -17.34
C ILE A 348 5.14 -2.99 -17.34
N SER A 349 4.56 -3.27 -16.17
CA SER A 349 3.16 -3.70 -16.06
C SER A 349 2.19 -2.66 -16.58
N VAL A 350 2.39 -1.38 -16.22
CA VAL A 350 1.55 -0.26 -16.67
C VAL A 350 1.64 -0.07 -18.19
N VAL A 351 2.84 -0.15 -18.76
CA VAL A 351 3.03 -0.04 -20.24
C VAL A 351 2.33 -1.19 -20.95
N ILE A 352 2.49 -2.43 -20.47
CA ILE A 352 1.78 -3.60 -21.03
C ILE A 352 0.26 -3.37 -21.00
N VAL A 353 -0.25 -2.87 -19.89
CA VAL A 353 -1.68 -2.59 -19.72
C VAL A 353 -2.17 -1.54 -20.71
N ILE A 354 -1.46 -0.41 -20.86
CA ILE A 354 -1.82 0.65 -21.81
C ILE A 354 -1.84 0.10 -23.24
N MET A 355 -0.80 -0.64 -23.63
CA MET A 355 -0.70 -1.21 -24.97
C MET A 355 -1.73 -2.30 -25.25
N SER A 356 -2.21 -3.00 -24.22
CA SER A 356 -3.20 -4.08 -24.36
C SER A 356 -4.64 -3.57 -24.43
N PHE A 357 -4.95 -2.48 -23.75
CA PHE A 357 -6.32 -1.97 -23.66
C PHE A 357 -6.60 -0.77 -24.56
N GLU A 358 -5.58 0.01 -24.95
CA GLU A 358 -5.61 1.13 -25.89
C GLU A 358 -6.52 2.31 -25.52
N HIS A 359 -7.63 2.08 -24.81
CA HIS A 359 -8.60 3.08 -24.38
C HIS A 359 -8.89 2.98 -22.89
N SER A 360 -9.11 4.12 -22.24
CA SER A 360 -9.44 4.18 -20.80
C SER A 360 -10.74 3.45 -20.45
N SER A 361 -11.72 3.44 -21.34
CA SER A 361 -12.99 2.74 -21.15
C SER A 361 -12.83 1.22 -21.01
N ASN A 362 -11.88 0.62 -21.73
CA ASN A 362 -11.58 -0.81 -21.59
C ASN A 362 -10.96 -1.14 -20.24
N LEU A 363 -10.21 -0.21 -19.66
CA LEU A 363 -9.61 -0.34 -18.32
C LEU A 363 -10.64 -0.19 -17.19
N ALA A 364 -11.73 0.54 -17.42
CA ALA A 364 -12.77 0.74 -16.42
C ALA A 364 -13.36 -0.56 -15.88
N ALA A 365 -13.50 -1.58 -16.75
CA ALA A 365 -13.97 -2.90 -16.37
C ALA A 365 -12.98 -3.64 -15.45
N ALA A 366 -11.67 -3.44 -15.66
CA ALA A 366 -10.61 -4.04 -14.86
C ALA A 366 -10.52 -3.42 -13.46
N TYR A 367 -10.72 -2.12 -13.35
CA TYR A 367 -10.43 -1.36 -12.14
C TYR A 367 -11.33 -1.72 -10.95
N GLY A 368 -12.64 -1.82 -11.18
CA GLY A 368 -13.63 -1.96 -10.11
C GLY A 368 -13.49 -3.23 -9.25
N ILE A 369 -12.93 -4.33 -9.80
CA ILE A 369 -12.90 -5.61 -9.08
C ILE A 369 -11.88 -5.61 -7.94
N ALA A 370 -10.70 -5.02 -8.15
CA ALA A 370 -9.67 -4.92 -7.12
C ALA A 370 -10.13 -4.02 -5.97
N VAL A 371 -10.66 -2.83 -6.29
CA VAL A 371 -11.15 -1.85 -5.32
C VAL A 371 -12.27 -2.45 -4.46
N THR A 372 -13.31 -3.01 -5.08
CA THR A 372 -14.45 -3.57 -4.32
C THR A 372 -14.08 -4.82 -3.53
N GLY A 373 -13.17 -5.64 -4.06
CA GLY A 373 -12.61 -6.78 -3.33
C GLY A 373 -11.88 -6.34 -2.06
N THR A 374 -11.01 -5.35 -2.16
CA THR A 374 -10.30 -4.78 -1.00
C THR A 374 -11.28 -4.14 -0.01
N MET A 375 -12.34 -3.46 -0.49
CA MET A 375 -13.38 -2.88 0.36
C MET A 375 -14.11 -3.92 1.22
N VAL A 376 -14.45 -5.09 0.68
CA VAL A 376 -15.06 -6.21 1.44
C VAL A 376 -14.08 -6.69 2.52
N LEU A 377 -12.81 -6.89 2.16
CA LEU A 377 -11.78 -7.36 3.09
C LEU A 377 -11.52 -6.35 4.21
N THR A 378 -11.47 -5.06 3.89
CA THR A 378 -11.33 -3.97 4.86
C THR A 378 -12.53 -3.94 5.83
N SER A 379 -13.75 -4.21 5.37
CA SER A 379 -14.92 -4.30 6.24
C SER A 379 -14.84 -5.47 7.21
N ILE A 380 -14.41 -6.64 6.76
CA ILE A 380 -14.23 -7.83 7.62
C ILE A 380 -13.15 -7.56 8.67
N LEU A 381 -11.97 -7.08 8.25
CA LEU A 381 -10.85 -6.83 9.15
C LEU A 381 -11.16 -5.72 10.17
N SER A 382 -11.79 -4.61 9.74
CA SER A 382 -12.12 -3.50 10.64
C SER A 382 -13.19 -3.86 11.66
N CYS A 383 -14.16 -4.70 11.30
CA CYS A 383 -15.12 -5.24 12.26
C CYS A 383 -14.46 -6.20 13.27
N SER A 384 -13.45 -6.99 12.86
CA SER A 384 -12.65 -7.78 13.78
C SER A 384 -11.89 -6.89 14.78
N VAL A 385 -11.29 -5.79 14.33
CA VAL A 385 -10.64 -4.79 15.19
C VAL A 385 -11.66 -4.18 16.17
N ALA A 386 -12.82 -3.77 15.68
CA ALA A 386 -13.87 -3.19 16.52
C ALA A 386 -14.33 -4.15 17.61
N ARG A 387 -14.42 -5.44 17.31
CA ARG A 387 -14.85 -6.48 18.25
C ARG A 387 -13.76 -6.80 19.28
N HIS A 388 -12.52 -7.05 18.85
CA HIS A 388 -11.49 -7.63 19.69
C HIS A 388 -10.52 -6.59 20.27
N SER A 389 -10.26 -5.50 19.56
CA SER A 389 -9.32 -4.46 20.02
C SER A 389 -10.04 -3.26 20.66
N TRP A 390 -11.19 -2.85 20.13
CA TRP A 390 -11.98 -1.76 20.73
C TRP A 390 -13.05 -2.26 21.71
N HIS A 391 -13.24 -3.55 21.85
CA HIS A 391 -14.19 -4.19 22.76
C HIS A 391 -15.65 -3.73 22.58
N TRP A 392 -16.05 -3.39 21.34
CA TRP A 392 -17.42 -2.98 21.06
C TRP A 392 -18.41 -4.14 21.29
N ASN A 393 -19.65 -3.79 21.60
CA ASN A 393 -20.72 -4.76 21.79
C ASN A 393 -20.89 -5.62 20.52
N LYS A 394 -20.99 -6.95 20.70
CA LYS A 394 -21.11 -7.91 19.59
C LYS A 394 -22.31 -7.63 18.67
N TYR A 395 -23.43 -7.16 19.21
CA TYR A 395 -24.62 -6.85 18.42
C TYR A 395 -24.44 -5.58 17.60
N LEU A 396 -23.78 -4.55 18.15
CA LEU A 396 -23.44 -3.34 17.42
C LEU A 396 -22.45 -3.65 16.27
N VAL A 397 -21.43 -4.47 16.53
CA VAL A 397 -20.48 -4.89 15.50
C VAL A 397 -21.17 -5.72 14.43
N ALA A 398 -22.07 -6.62 14.78
CA ALA A 398 -22.84 -7.41 13.82
C ALA A 398 -23.75 -6.52 12.95
N ALA A 399 -24.46 -5.56 13.55
CA ALA A 399 -25.28 -4.61 12.80
C ALA A 399 -24.43 -3.76 11.84
N LEU A 400 -23.30 -3.24 12.31
CA LEU A 400 -22.35 -2.50 11.48
C LEU A 400 -21.79 -3.37 10.35
N PHE A 401 -21.41 -4.60 10.64
CA PHE A 401 -20.90 -5.56 9.66
C PHE A 401 -21.91 -5.83 8.55
N ILE A 402 -23.17 -6.09 8.92
CA ILE A 402 -24.28 -6.29 7.96
C ILE A 402 -24.47 -5.02 7.11
N ALA A 403 -24.47 -3.84 7.73
CA ALA A 403 -24.64 -2.57 7.02
C ALA A 403 -23.50 -2.30 6.02
N LEU A 404 -22.24 -2.58 6.38
CA LEU A 404 -21.10 -2.44 5.49
C LEU A 404 -21.14 -3.45 4.34
N LEU A 405 -21.43 -4.73 4.64
CA LEU A 405 -21.53 -5.76 3.61
C LEU A 405 -22.73 -5.55 2.67
N ALA A 406 -23.81 -4.97 3.15
CA ALA A 406 -24.96 -4.61 2.31
C ALA A 406 -24.60 -3.60 1.21
N ILE A 407 -23.54 -2.82 1.40
CA ILE A 407 -22.98 -1.91 0.38
C ILE A 407 -21.89 -2.63 -0.43
N ASP A 408 -20.92 -3.23 0.24
CA ASP A 408 -19.71 -3.75 -0.41
C ASP A 408 -19.98 -4.98 -1.29
N VAL A 409 -20.84 -5.92 -0.83
CA VAL A 409 -21.09 -7.18 -1.55
C VAL A 409 -21.80 -6.96 -2.89
N PRO A 410 -22.86 -6.13 -3.00
CA PRO A 410 -23.44 -5.81 -4.30
C PRO A 410 -22.46 -5.13 -5.26
N LEU A 411 -21.63 -4.21 -4.77
CA LEU A 411 -20.61 -3.55 -5.58
C LEU A 411 -19.56 -4.55 -6.08
N PHE A 412 -19.11 -5.45 -5.22
CA PHE A 412 -18.17 -6.50 -5.61
C PHE A 412 -18.78 -7.49 -6.59
N ALA A 413 -20.01 -7.96 -6.33
CA ALA A 413 -20.71 -8.90 -7.21
C ALA A 413 -20.97 -8.30 -8.61
N ALA A 414 -21.33 -7.02 -8.71
CA ALA A 414 -21.49 -6.32 -9.97
C ALA A 414 -20.18 -6.25 -10.78
N ASN A 415 -19.05 -6.07 -10.09
CA ASN A 415 -17.73 -6.06 -10.75
C ASN A 415 -17.23 -7.48 -11.10
N LEU A 416 -17.60 -8.51 -10.32
CA LEU A 416 -17.29 -9.91 -10.65
C LEU A 416 -17.83 -10.33 -12.02
N ALA A 417 -18.99 -9.81 -12.43
CA ALA A 417 -19.55 -10.05 -13.74
C ALA A 417 -18.65 -9.55 -14.90
N LYS A 418 -17.74 -8.61 -14.62
CA LYS A 418 -16.81 -8.03 -15.58
C LYS A 418 -15.45 -8.76 -15.65
N ILE A 419 -15.30 -9.94 -15.02
CA ILE A 419 -14.03 -10.69 -15.02
C ILE A 419 -13.52 -10.90 -16.44
N PHE A 420 -14.37 -11.37 -17.34
CA PHE A 420 -13.99 -11.66 -18.73
C PHE A 420 -13.77 -10.41 -19.59
N SER A 421 -14.30 -9.26 -19.18
CA SER A 421 -14.15 -7.98 -19.88
C SER A 421 -12.95 -7.15 -19.40
N GLY A 422 -11.99 -7.76 -18.67
CA GLY A 422 -10.78 -7.08 -18.19
C GLY A 422 -10.51 -7.29 -16.68
N GLY A 423 -11.51 -7.65 -15.87
CA GLY A 423 -11.38 -7.87 -14.44
C GLY A 423 -10.42 -9.01 -14.04
N TRP A 424 -10.08 -9.90 -14.99
CA TRP A 424 -9.08 -10.95 -14.78
C TRP A 424 -7.68 -10.40 -14.50
N LEU A 425 -7.35 -9.21 -15.04
CA LEU A 425 -6.01 -8.62 -14.93
C LEU A 425 -5.61 -8.33 -13.47
N PRO A 426 -6.35 -7.51 -12.70
CA PRO A 426 -5.99 -7.25 -11.30
C PRO A 426 -6.07 -8.52 -10.44
N LEU A 427 -6.94 -9.47 -10.76
CA LEU A 427 -6.99 -10.76 -10.08
C LEU A 427 -5.73 -11.59 -10.32
N THR A 428 -5.21 -11.60 -11.55
CA THR A 428 -3.97 -12.29 -11.90
C THR A 428 -2.77 -11.64 -11.21
N LEU A 429 -2.65 -10.32 -11.27
CA LEU A 429 -1.59 -9.58 -10.57
C LEU A 429 -1.66 -9.81 -9.06
N GLY A 430 -2.87 -9.74 -8.49
CA GLY A 430 -3.11 -10.05 -7.08
C GLY A 430 -2.72 -11.50 -6.73
N ALA A 431 -3.09 -12.48 -7.55
CA ALA A 431 -2.74 -13.88 -7.35
C ALA A 431 -1.22 -14.12 -7.40
N VAL A 432 -0.51 -13.45 -8.31
CA VAL A 432 0.96 -13.48 -8.37
C VAL A 432 1.56 -12.93 -7.08
N MET A 433 1.13 -11.74 -6.64
CA MET A 433 1.65 -11.12 -5.40
C MET A 433 1.29 -11.95 -4.15
N PHE A 434 0.09 -12.47 -4.07
CA PHE A 434 -0.32 -13.38 -3.00
C PHE A 434 0.56 -14.63 -2.96
N THR A 435 0.84 -15.24 -4.12
CA THR A 435 1.71 -16.40 -4.24
C THR A 435 3.14 -16.07 -3.80
N VAL A 436 3.68 -14.92 -4.19
CA VAL A 436 5.00 -14.44 -3.76
C VAL A 436 5.05 -14.29 -2.23
N MET A 437 4.08 -13.55 -1.64
CA MET A 437 4.05 -13.29 -0.21
C MET A 437 3.87 -14.56 0.63
N THR A 438 2.96 -15.44 0.24
CA THR A 438 2.70 -16.69 0.96
C THR A 438 3.83 -17.69 0.80
N SER A 439 4.44 -17.79 -0.38
CA SER A 439 5.60 -18.65 -0.62
C SER A 439 6.79 -18.21 0.21
N TRP A 440 7.10 -16.91 0.20
CA TRP A 440 8.19 -16.37 1.02
C TRP A 440 7.98 -16.67 2.51
N LYS A 441 6.81 -16.31 3.05
CA LYS A 441 6.51 -16.50 4.49
C LYS A 441 6.62 -17.95 4.92
N SER A 442 6.04 -18.85 4.16
CA SER A 442 5.98 -20.27 4.52
C SER A 442 7.33 -20.97 4.37
N GLU A 443 8.08 -20.76 3.27
CA GLU A 443 9.40 -21.37 3.10
C GLU A 443 10.40 -20.82 4.12
N ARG A 444 10.33 -19.51 4.40
CA ARG A 444 11.14 -18.90 5.45
C ARG A 444 10.82 -19.48 6.84
N PHE A 445 9.54 -19.69 7.15
CA PHE A 445 9.13 -20.31 8.41
C PHE A 445 9.66 -21.75 8.52
N GLN A 446 9.56 -22.55 7.46
CA GLN A 446 10.10 -23.91 7.43
C GLN A 446 11.62 -23.92 7.58
N LEU A 447 12.33 -23.00 6.90
CA LEU A 447 13.77 -22.83 7.03
C LEU A 447 14.17 -22.56 8.49
N ILE A 448 13.53 -21.57 9.12
CA ILE A 448 13.80 -21.21 10.52
C ILE A 448 13.49 -22.40 11.45
N ARG A 449 12.39 -23.12 11.22
CA ARG A 449 12.02 -24.28 11.99
C ARG A 449 13.07 -25.39 11.91
N ARG A 450 13.56 -25.72 10.71
CA ARG A 450 14.63 -26.71 10.51
C ARG A 450 15.94 -26.31 11.18
N LEU A 451 16.32 -25.04 11.06
CA LEU A 451 17.51 -24.53 11.75
C LEU A 451 17.39 -24.68 13.28
N ASN A 452 16.18 -24.52 13.83
CA ASN A 452 15.92 -24.68 15.25
C ASN A 452 15.85 -26.15 15.69
N GLU A 453 15.31 -27.06 14.88
CA GLU A 453 15.21 -28.49 15.19
C GLU A 453 16.61 -29.14 15.32
N HIS A 454 17.61 -28.61 14.62
CA HIS A 454 19.00 -29.03 14.72
C HIS A 454 19.84 -28.18 15.70
N GLY A 455 19.22 -27.16 16.32
CA GLY A 455 19.88 -26.25 17.23
C GLY A 455 19.96 -26.83 18.65
N ASN A 456 21.15 -27.10 19.14
CA ASN A 456 21.38 -27.45 20.54
C ASN A 456 21.06 -26.25 21.44
N SER A 457 20.62 -26.52 22.65
CA SER A 457 20.38 -25.49 23.69
C SER A 457 21.68 -24.72 23.97
N LEU A 458 21.57 -23.41 24.07
CA LEU A 458 22.72 -22.50 24.25
C LEU A 458 23.41 -22.70 25.60
N GLU A 459 22.65 -22.86 26.68
CA GLU A 459 23.16 -22.92 28.06
C GLU A 459 24.12 -24.08 28.33
N PRO A 460 23.82 -25.35 27.94
CA PRO A 460 24.74 -26.45 28.13
C PRO A 460 26.06 -26.29 27.37
N MET A 461 26.01 -25.67 26.18
CA MET A 461 27.20 -25.39 25.40
C MET A 461 28.09 -24.35 26.07
N ILE A 462 27.52 -23.23 26.56
CA ILE A 462 28.28 -22.20 27.29
C ILE A 462 28.95 -22.82 28.51
N ALA A 463 28.20 -23.61 29.30
CA ALA A 463 28.75 -24.31 30.47
C ALA A 463 29.90 -25.26 30.11
N SER A 464 29.83 -25.94 28.96
CA SER A 464 30.92 -26.80 28.45
C SER A 464 32.15 -25.99 28.04
N LEU A 465 31.95 -24.86 27.35
CA LEU A 465 33.03 -23.97 26.91
C LEU A 465 33.71 -23.22 28.06
N GLU A 466 33.02 -23.01 29.15
CA GLU A 466 33.63 -22.45 30.39
C GLU A 466 34.47 -23.48 31.15
N LYS A 467 34.06 -24.77 31.12
CA LYS A 467 34.85 -25.87 31.71
C LYS A 467 36.11 -26.22 30.93
N SER A 468 36.03 -26.15 29.62
CA SER A 468 37.13 -26.50 28.70
C SER A 468 37.26 -25.36 27.65
N PRO A 469 37.85 -24.23 28.03
CA PRO A 469 37.88 -23.04 27.16
C PRO A 469 38.83 -23.28 25.95
N PRO A 470 38.38 -23.06 24.72
CA PRO A 470 39.26 -23.03 23.56
C PRO A 470 40.20 -21.82 23.63
N THR A 471 41.19 -21.79 22.74
CA THR A 471 42.10 -20.64 22.62
C THR A 471 41.31 -19.34 22.45
N ARG A 472 41.63 -18.34 23.29
CA ARG A 472 41.01 -17.01 23.23
C ARG A 472 41.85 -16.05 22.44
N VAL A 473 41.20 -15.24 21.60
CA VAL A 473 41.81 -14.15 20.85
C VAL A 473 41.25 -12.80 21.36
N ALA A 474 42.08 -11.76 21.34
CA ALA A 474 41.70 -10.45 21.83
C ALA A 474 40.55 -9.85 21.02
N GLY A 475 39.70 -9.04 21.68
CA GLY A 475 38.59 -8.31 21.09
C GLY A 475 37.23 -8.95 21.32
N THR A 476 36.25 -8.47 20.58
CA THR A 476 34.82 -8.85 20.70
C THR A 476 34.33 -9.53 19.42
N ALA A 477 33.68 -10.68 19.57
CA ALA A 477 32.93 -11.33 18.49
C ALA A 477 31.44 -11.14 18.69
N VAL A 478 30.75 -10.61 17.67
CA VAL A 478 29.29 -10.54 17.62
C VAL A 478 28.79 -11.62 16.68
N TYR A 479 28.06 -12.60 17.22
CA TYR A 479 27.40 -13.62 16.43
C TYR A 479 25.94 -13.23 16.23
N MET A 480 25.56 -12.96 14.98
CA MET A 480 24.18 -12.63 14.63
C MET A 480 23.31 -13.89 14.70
N SER A 481 22.25 -13.84 15.49
CA SER A 481 21.28 -14.92 15.64
C SER A 481 19.88 -14.45 15.27
N ARG A 482 19.11 -15.35 14.63
CA ARG A 482 17.67 -15.10 14.34
C ARG A 482 16.78 -15.51 15.50
N VAL A 483 17.27 -16.36 16.40
CA VAL A 483 16.52 -16.92 17.52
C VAL A 483 17.31 -16.76 18.80
N VAL A 484 16.64 -16.37 19.87
CA VAL A 484 17.28 -15.93 21.11
C VAL A 484 18.01 -17.05 21.85
N ASN A 485 17.46 -18.27 21.89
CA ASN A 485 17.97 -19.37 22.75
C ASN A 485 18.65 -20.50 21.98
N VAL A 486 19.01 -20.26 20.72
CA VAL A 486 19.65 -21.25 19.84
C VAL A 486 21.08 -20.83 19.56
N ILE A 487 21.98 -21.80 19.51
CA ILE A 487 23.39 -21.56 19.18
C ILE A 487 23.49 -21.06 17.74
N PRO A 488 24.09 -19.88 17.49
CA PRO A 488 24.30 -19.39 16.13
C PRO A 488 25.17 -20.37 15.31
N HIS A 489 24.72 -20.72 14.09
CA HIS A 489 25.50 -21.58 13.21
C HIS A 489 26.92 -21.06 12.95
N ALA A 490 27.06 -19.74 12.83
CA ALA A 490 28.37 -19.10 12.68
C ALA A 490 29.31 -19.39 13.87
N LEU A 491 28.77 -19.44 15.11
CA LEU A 491 29.56 -19.81 16.30
C LEU A 491 30.00 -21.26 16.24
N LEU A 492 29.11 -22.19 15.86
CA LEU A 492 29.47 -23.62 15.73
C LEU A 492 30.53 -23.84 14.66
N HIS A 493 30.40 -23.19 13.49
CA HIS A 493 31.37 -23.28 12.41
C HIS A 493 32.74 -22.71 12.81
N ASN A 494 32.75 -21.55 13.48
CA ASN A 494 33.98 -20.95 13.99
C ASN A 494 34.70 -21.89 14.98
N LEU A 495 33.95 -22.47 15.92
CA LEU A 495 34.51 -23.44 16.88
C LEU A 495 35.01 -24.71 16.20
N LYS A 496 34.26 -25.26 15.26
CA LYS A 496 34.59 -26.52 14.60
C LYS A 496 35.84 -26.39 13.72
N HIS A 497 35.98 -25.30 12.98
CA HIS A 497 37.02 -25.15 11.96
C HIS A 497 38.22 -24.34 12.45
N ASN A 498 37.98 -23.20 13.11
CA ASN A 498 39.05 -22.31 13.59
C ASN A 498 39.54 -22.67 15.00
N LYS A 499 38.70 -23.34 15.81
CA LYS A 499 39.00 -23.77 17.20
C LYS A 499 39.40 -22.63 18.16
N VAL A 500 38.96 -21.40 17.85
CA VAL A 500 39.22 -20.20 18.65
C VAL A 500 37.93 -19.48 19.03
N LEU A 501 37.95 -18.74 20.13
CA LEU A 501 36.91 -17.80 20.53
C LEU A 501 37.52 -16.46 20.93
N HIS A 502 36.76 -15.39 20.77
CA HIS A 502 37.15 -14.08 21.29
C HIS A 502 36.98 -14.00 22.81
N GLU A 503 37.69 -13.07 23.45
CA GLU A 503 37.58 -12.82 24.89
C GLU A 503 36.15 -12.45 25.29
N ARG A 504 35.47 -11.67 24.44
CA ARG A 504 34.08 -11.29 24.63
C ARG A 504 33.21 -11.76 23.47
N ILE A 505 32.10 -12.40 23.78
CA ILE A 505 31.17 -12.94 22.80
C ILE A 505 29.79 -12.34 23.03
N ILE A 506 29.24 -11.72 22.01
CA ILE A 506 27.90 -11.12 22.02
C ILE A 506 27.01 -11.91 21.03
N LEU A 507 25.93 -12.47 21.53
CA LEU A 507 24.89 -13.10 20.74
C LEU A 507 23.82 -12.05 20.45
N LEU A 508 23.87 -11.45 19.25
CA LEU A 508 22.97 -10.37 18.87
C LEU A 508 21.78 -10.90 18.09
N THR A 509 20.58 -10.67 18.61
CA THR A 509 19.32 -10.97 17.92
C THR A 509 18.56 -9.69 17.63
N LEU A 510 18.22 -9.48 16.36
CA LEU A 510 17.38 -8.37 15.93
C LEU A 510 15.94 -8.87 15.75
N ARG A 511 15.00 -8.24 16.47
CA ARG A 511 13.57 -8.56 16.43
C ARG A 511 12.80 -7.39 15.84
N VAL A 512 11.94 -7.68 14.87
CA VAL A 512 10.98 -6.71 14.37
C VAL A 512 9.64 -6.97 15.05
N GLU A 513 9.15 -5.96 15.77
CA GLU A 513 7.87 -6.00 16.47
C GLU A 513 6.71 -5.59 15.54
N GLU A 514 5.49 -6.01 15.88
CA GLU A 514 4.27 -5.69 15.14
C GLU A 514 3.75 -4.25 15.38
N VAL A 515 4.63 -3.37 15.81
CA VAL A 515 4.35 -1.94 16.04
C VAL A 515 5.24 -1.10 15.10
N PRO A 516 4.79 0.09 14.68
CA PRO A 516 5.62 0.95 13.82
C PRO A 516 6.91 1.41 14.50
N TYR A 517 6.83 1.74 15.78
CA TYR A 517 7.95 2.23 16.60
C TYR A 517 8.00 1.51 17.94
N VAL A 518 9.21 1.15 18.37
CA VAL A 518 9.46 0.59 19.71
C VAL A 518 9.93 1.71 20.64
N HIS A 519 9.35 1.76 21.84
CA HIS A 519 9.73 2.75 22.84
C HIS A 519 11.19 2.55 23.30
N ASN A 520 11.94 3.64 23.44
CA ASN A 520 13.38 3.62 23.71
C ASN A 520 13.82 2.74 24.90
N VAL A 521 13.01 2.65 25.94
CA VAL A 521 13.29 1.85 27.16
C VAL A 521 13.27 0.34 26.88
N ARG A 522 12.57 -0.12 25.85
CA ARG A 522 12.45 -1.55 25.49
C ARG A 522 13.25 -1.93 24.25
N ARG A 523 14.08 -1.03 23.73
CA ARG A 523 14.77 -1.22 22.47
C ARG A 523 15.88 -2.24 22.53
N VAL A 524 16.68 -2.23 23.58
CA VAL A 524 17.79 -3.17 23.78
C VAL A 524 17.62 -3.84 25.13
N CYS A 525 17.75 -5.16 25.16
CA CYS A 525 17.77 -5.96 26.38
C CYS A 525 19.11 -6.70 26.41
N ILE A 526 19.88 -6.51 27.47
CA ILE A 526 21.21 -7.09 27.67
C ILE A 526 21.14 -8.08 28.81
N GLU A 527 21.66 -9.26 28.59
CA GLU A 527 21.72 -10.32 29.58
C GLU A 527 23.13 -10.96 29.54
N GLN A 528 23.79 -11.00 30.68
CA GLN A 528 25.07 -11.69 30.84
C GLN A 528 24.81 -13.18 31.11
N LEU A 529 25.22 -14.07 30.20
CA LEU A 529 25.05 -15.51 30.31
C LEU A 529 26.21 -16.18 31.03
N SER A 530 27.42 -15.62 30.89
CA SER A 530 28.65 -16.07 31.56
C SER A 530 29.66 -14.91 31.60
N PRO A 531 30.80 -15.05 32.25
CA PRO A 531 31.83 -14.01 32.23
C PRO A 531 32.28 -13.56 30.85
N THR A 532 32.16 -14.45 29.83
CA THR A 532 32.60 -14.18 28.45
C THR A 532 31.45 -14.07 27.45
N PHE A 533 30.23 -14.51 27.77
CA PHE A 533 29.07 -14.54 26.89
C PHE A 533 27.98 -13.56 27.32
N TRP A 534 27.54 -12.78 26.35
CA TRP A 534 26.47 -11.80 26.48
C TRP A 534 25.37 -12.06 25.46
N ARG A 535 24.12 -11.92 25.86
CA ARG A 535 22.96 -11.94 24.97
C ARG A 535 22.46 -10.51 24.83
N VAL A 536 22.31 -10.05 23.60
CA VAL A 536 21.75 -8.74 23.28
C VAL A 536 20.57 -8.93 22.34
N VAL A 537 19.39 -8.52 22.77
CA VAL A 537 18.18 -8.54 21.95
C VAL A 537 17.79 -7.09 21.65
N ALA A 538 17.85 -6.71 20.39
CA ALA A 538 17.45 -5.39 19.94
C ALA A 538 16.12 -5.47 19.18
N SER A 539 15.10 -4.78 19.70
CA SER A 539 13.74 -4.72 19.15
C SER A 539 13.52 -3.43 18.40
N TYR A 540 13.02 -3.53 17.18
CA TYR A 540 12.69 -2.41 16.31
C TYR A 540 11.26 -2.53 15.82
N GLY A 541 10.60 -1.39 15.68
CA GLY A 541 9.33 -1.33 15.00
C GLY A 541 9.50 -1.53 13.48
N TRP A 542 8.43 -1.95 12.81
CA TRP A 542 8.51 -2.19 11.37
C TRP A 542 8.70 -0.92 10.51
N ARG A 543 8.64 0.27 11.10
CA ARG A 543 8.99 1.55 10.47
C ARG A 543 10.42 1.99 10.75
N GLU A 544 11.11 1.38 11.70
CA GLU A 544 12.47 1.74 12.11
C GLU A 544 13.52 0.96 11.31
N THR A 545 14.67 1.55 11.07
CA THR A 545 15.81 0.88 10.44
C THR A 545 16.79 0.47 11.53
N PRO A 546 17.07 -0.85 11.69
CA PRO A 546 18.07 -1.31 12.65
C PRO A 546 19.47 -0.79 12.28
N ASN A 547 20.15 -0.21 13.25
CA ASN A 547 21.51 0.27 13.11
C ASN A 547 22.38 -0.27 14.24
N VAL A 548 23.50 -0.91 13.90
CA VAL A 548 24.37 -1.56 14.89
C VAL A 548 25.12 -0.55 15.74
N GLU A 549 25.46 0.62 15.20
CA GLU A 549 26.11 1.67 16.00
C GLU A 549 25.20 2.18 17.12
N GLU A 550 23.92 2.36 16.85
CA GLU A 550 22.93 2.74 17.85
C GLU A 550 22.82 1.66 18.95
N ILE A 551 22.81 0.37 18.55
CA ILE A 551 22.78 -0.74 19.49
C ILE A 551 24.01 -0.70 20.40
N PHE A 552 25.19 -0.52 19.84
CA PHE A 552 26.44 -0.45 20.61
C PHE A 552 26.49 0.75 21.54
N HIS A 553 26.00 1.90 21.10
CA HIS A 553 25.89 3.08 21.96
C HIS A 553 25.02 2.79 23.20
N ARG A 554 23.90 2.08 23.02
CA ARG A 554 23.02 1.67 24.13
C ARG A 554 23.67 0.60 25.02
N CYS A 555 24.36 -0.37 24.42
CA CYS A 555 25.11 -1.37 25.19
C CYS A 555 26.17 -0.71 26.09
N ASN A 556 26.88 0.29 25.57
CA ASN A 556 27.86 1.05 26.35
C ASN A 556 27.20 1.82 27.50
N ALA A 557 26.02 2.38 27.31
CA ALA A 557 25.28 3.09 28.37
C ALA A 557 24.80 2.15 29.50
N GLU A 558 24.57 0.87 29.20
CA GLU A 558 24.16 -0.16 30.13
C GLU A 558 25.35 -0.99 30.70
N GLY A 559 26.60 -0.54 30.46
CA GLY A 559 27.82 -1.12 31.03
C GLY A 559 28.48 -2.23 30.24
N LEU A 560 27.92 -2.63 29.07
CA LEU A 560 28.58 -3.56 28.15
C LEU A 560 29.45 -2.79 27.17
N SER A 561 30.75 -2.70 27.42
CA SER A 561 31.70 -1.98 26.56
C SER A 561 31.79 -2.63 25.17
N CYS A 562 31.27 -1.95 24.14
CA CYS A 562 31.30 -2.34 22.74
C CYS A 562 32.04 -1.28 21.93
N ARG A 563 33.20 -1.64 21.36
CA ARG A 563 33.97 -0.76 20.49
C ARG A 563 33.94 -1.31 19.06
N MET A 564 33.44 -0.54 18.10
CA MET A 564 33.30 -0.98 16.71
C MET A 564 34.63 -1.46 16.12
N MET A 565 35.72 -0.74 16.40
CA MET A 565 37.03 -1.05 15.85
C MET A 565 37.69 -2.33 16.40
N GLU A 566 37.24 -2.83 17.56
CA GLU A 566 37.70 -4.06 18.20
C GLU A 566 36.71 -5.22 18.02
N THR A 567 35.67 -5.03 17.20
CA THR A 567 34.58 -5.99 17.05
C THR A 567 34.59 -6.63 15.65
N SER A 568 34.44 -7.96 15.62
CA SER A 568 34.18 -8.75 14.40
C SER A 568 32.78 -9.33 14.43
N PHE A 569 32.04 -9.16 13.31
CA PHE A 569 30.66 -9.66 13.16
C PHE A 569 30.68 -10.96 12.39
N PHE A 570 30.22 -12.03 13.02
CA PHE A 570 30.11 -13.35 12.41
C PHE A 570 28.66 -13.60 11.99
N MET A 571 28.47 -13.88 10.71
CA MET A 571 27.17 -14.15 10.12
C MET A 571 27.15 -15.49 9.39
N ALA A 572 26.03 -16.21 9.48
CA ALA A 572 25.82 -17.40 8.67
C ALA A 572 25.23 -16.99 7.30
N HIS A 573 25.90 -17.40 6.23
CA HIS A 573 25.38 -17.34 4.87
C HIS A 573 24.83 -18.72 4.49
N GLU A 574 23.49 -18.80 4.34
CA GLU A 574 22.82 -20.08 4.06
C GLU A 574 22.70 -20.27 2.55
N SER A 575 23.40 -21.27 2.02
CA SER A 575 23.23 -21.78 0.66
C SER A 575 22.15 -22.86 0.66
N LEU A 576 21.03 -22.57 -0.03
CA LEU A 576 19.86 -23.46 -0.04
C LEU A 576 20.03 -24.55 -1.10
N ILE A 577 19.86 -25.79 -0.69
CA ILE A 577 19.83 -26.96 -1.57
C ILE A 577 18.42 -27.51 -1.59
N MET A 578 17.88 -27.73 -2.79
CA MET A 578 16.53 -28.27 -2.95
C MET A 578 16.57 -29.78 -2.97
N LYS A 579 15.80 -30.41 -2.06
CA LYS A 579 15.51 -31.83 -2.11
C LYS A 579 14.31 -32.11 -3.01
N GLU A 580 14.15 -33.40 -3.38
CA GLU A 580 12.98 -33.86 -4.13
C GLU A 580 11.68 -33.58 -3.34
N ARG A 581 10.74 -32.96 -3.99
CA ARG A 581 9.43 -32.56 -3.44
C ARG A 581 8.36 -32.71 -4.51
N PRO A 582 7.07 -32.79 -4.15
CA PRO A 582 5.96 -32.67 -5.08
C PRO A 582 6.10 -31.40 -5.94
N TRP A 583 5.68 -31.47 -7.21
CA TRP A 583 5.92 -30.41 -8.21
C TRP A 583 5.50 -29.00 -7.77
N TYR A 584 4.38 -28.85 -7.06
CA TYR A 584 3.89 -27.56 -6.57
C TYR A 584 4.78 -26.98 -5.45
N LEU A 585 5.31 -27.83 -4.55
CA LEU A 585 6.29 -27.42 -3.53
C LEU A 585 7.65 -27.13 -4.16
N TYR A 586 8.02 -27.84 -5.23
CA TYR A 586 9.23 -27.58 -5.98
C TYR A 586 9.22 -26.21 -6.65
N LEU A 587 8.10 -25.85 -7.33
CA LEU A 587 7.94 -24.50 -7.93
C LEU A 587 8.00 -23.39 -6.86
N ARG A 588 7.34 -23.63 -5.74
CA ARG A 588 7.34 -22.70 -4.60
C ARG A 588 8.75 -22.54 -4.00
N GLY A 589 9.50 -23.62 -3.84
CA GLY A 589 10.89 -23.61 -3.40
C GLY A 589 11.81 -22.88 -4.39
N LYS A 590 11.62 -23.07 -5.71
CA LYS A 590 12.34 -22.32 -6.74
C LYS A 590 12.08 -20.83 -6.65
N LEU A 591 10.81 -20.43 -6.47
CA LEU A 591 10.44 -19.02 -6.26
C LEU A 591 11.12 -18.45 -5.01
N PHE A 592 11.10 -19.21 -3.91
CA PHE A 592 11.78 -18.80 -2.67
C PHE A 592 13.29 -18.61 -2.87
N MET A 593 13.98 -19.54 -3.54
CA MET A 593 15.40 -19.42 -3.84
C MET A 593 15.70 -18.19 -4.73
N LEU A 594 14.86 -17.93 -5.73
CA LEU A 594 14.99 -16.73 -6.57
C LEU A 594 14.87 -15.44 -5.74
N LEU A 595 13.87 -15.39 -4.87
CA LEU A 595 13.67 -14.26 -3.96
C LEU A 595 14.83 -14.11 -2.96
N GLN A 596 15.35 -15.22 -2.43
CA GLN A 596 16.47 -15.23 -1.48
C GLN A 596 17.79 -14.78 -2.14
N ARG A 597 18.05 -15.18 -3.39
CA ARG A 597 19.22 -14.73 -4.15
C ARG A 597 19.24 -13.22 -4.42
N ASN A 598 18.05 -12.64 -4.62
CA ASN A 598 17.88 -11.21 -4.86
C ASN A 598 17.61 -10.40 -3.57
N ALA A 599 17.59 -11.08 -2.41
CA ALA A 599 17.39 -10.41 -1.13
C ALA A 599 18.63 -9.59 -0.73
N LEU A 600 18.39 -8.49 -0.04
CA LEU A 600 19.45 -7.69 0.56
C LEU A 600 20.20 -8.54 1.58
N ARG A 601 21.53 -8.48 1.55
CA ARG A 601 22.37 -9.21 2.50
C ARG A 601 22.22 -8.63 3.90
N ALA A 602 22.36 -9.47 4.93
CA ALA A 602 22.22 -9.02 6.30
C ALA A 602 23.21 -7.89 6.70
N PRO A 603 24.48 -7.88 6.27
CA PRO A 603 25.39 -6.76 6.54
C PRO A 603 24.85 -5.42 6.01
N ASP A 604 24.32 -5.42 4.78
CA ASP A 604 23.76 -4.22 4.16
C ASP A 604 22.44 -3.77 4.81
N GLN A 605 21.65 -4.75 5.27
CA GLN A 605 20.37 -4.47 5.93
C GLN A 605 20.53 -3.80 7.30
N PHE A 606 21.65 -4.08 8.01
CA PHE A 606 21.91 -3.64 9.38
C PHE A 606 23.02 -2.58 9.46
N GLU A 607 23.46 -2.07 8.32
CA GLU A 607 24.49 -1.04 8.21
C GLU A 607 25.78 -1.41 8.95
N ILE A 608 26.22 -2.68 8.82
CA ILE A 608 27.43 -3.16 9.45
C ILE A 608 28.64 -2.79 8.57
N PRO A 609 29.72 -2.24 9.12
CA PRO A 609 30.91 -1.92 8.35
C PRO A 609 31.46 -3.17 7.62
N PRO A 610 31.61 -3.16 6.28
CA PRO A 610 31.93 -4.37 5.50
C PRO A 610 33.29 -4.97 5.86
N ASN A 611 34.25 -4.17 6.32
CA ASN A 611 35.57 -4.61 6.75
C ASN A 611 35.59 -5.31 8.13
N ARG A 612 34.43 -5.43 8.80
CA ARG A 612 34.27 -6.07 10.11
C ARG A 612 33.40 -7.32 10.05
N VAL A 613 32.95 -7.71 8.85
CA VAL A 613 32.05 -8.84 8.65
C VAL A 613 32.83 -10.09 8.22
N ILE A 614 32.52 -11.21 8.86
CA ILE A 614 32.98 -12.55 8.50
C ILE A 614 31.75 -13.38 8.18
N GLU A 615 31.54 -13.73 6.92
CA GLU A 615 30.45 -14.59 6.47
C GLU A 615 30.91 -16.04 6.43
N LEU A 616 30.22 -16.90 7.17
CA LEU A 616 30.45 -18.34 7.22
C LEU A 616 29.36 -19.06 6.44
N GLY A 617 29.72 -19.71 5.34
CA GLY A 617 28.79 -20.46 4.49
C GLY A 617 28.31 -21.75 5.15
N SER A 618 26.99 -21.98 5.17
CA SER A 618 26.38 -23.24 5.54
C SER A 618 25.38 -23.69 4.48
N GLN A 619 25.35 -25.00 4.18
CA GLN A 619 24.36 -25.58 3.28
C GLN A 619 23.16 -26.02 4.07
N VAL A 620 21.97 -25.64 3.63
CA VAL A 620 20.71 -26.00 4.28
C VAL A 620 19.75 -26.57 3.25
N ASP A 621 19.24 -27.76 3.52
CA ASP A 621 18.23 -28.41 2.70
C ASP A 621 16.87 -27.75 2.87
N ILE A 622 16.20 -27.45 1.77
CA ILE A 622 14.83 -26.92 1.77
C ILE A 622 13.87 -27.85 1.03
#